data_4542a023ba55ae83c0b6e95dd8f8818b
#
_entry.id   4542a023ba55ae83c0b6e95dd8f8818b
#
_cell.length_a   1.000
_cell.length_b   1.000
_cell.length_c   1.000
_cell.angle_alpha   90.00
_cell.angle_beta   90.00
_cell.angle_gamma   90.00
#
_symmetry.space_group_name_H-M   'P 1'
#
loop_
_entity.id
_entity.type
_entity.pdbx_description
1 polymer ?
#
loop_
_entity_poly.entity_id
_entity_poly.type
_entity_poly.pdbx_seq_one_letter_code
_entity_poly.pdbx_strand_id
1 'polypeptide(L)'
;EIGYMFGQYKRLTNRYEAGVLTGKGLFYGGSLARKEATGYGNTYFTRAMLQTAGEDFDGKRVVVSGSGNVAIYTVEKVQEFGGKVVACSDSSGYVVDESGIDLALLKEIKEVRRGRLSEYAQIKGEKSGVYFVRSGDGSIWDVSCQVAMPSATQNELTGKDARQLIKNGVMAVGEGAN
;
A
#
# COMPACT_ATOMS: atom_id res chain seq x y z
N GLU A 1 9.03 13.55 -15.00
CA GLU A 1 8.09 14.65 -14.72
C GLU A 1 8.58 15.53 -13.57
N ILE A 2 8.89 14.97 -12.40
CA ILE A 2 9.36 15.72 -11.21
C ILE A 2 10.58 16.58 -11.50
N GLY A 3 11.54 16.10 -12.28
CA GLY A 3 12.71 16.87 -12.69
C GLY A 3 12.36 18.13 -13.49
N TYR A 4 11.36 18.08 -14.37
CA TYR A 4 10.85 19.25 -15.10
C TYR A 4 10.18 20.26 -14.17
N MET A 5 9.37 19.77 -13.23
CA MET A 5 8.72 20.61 -12.21
C MET A 5 9.76 21.33 -11.34
N PHE A 6 10.78 20.60 -10.89
CA PHE A 6 11.91 21.16 -10.13
C PHE A 6 12.67 22.23 -10.93
N GLY A 7 12.97 21.96 -12.21
CA GLY A 7 13.62 22.92 -13.09
C GLY A 7 12.81 24.20 -13.27
N GLN A 8 11.49 24.10 -13.43
CA GLN A 8 10.61 25.26 -13.54
C GLN A 8 10.52 26.03 -12.21
N TYR A 9 10.39 25.33 -11.08
CA TYR A 9 10.42 25.97 -9.76
C TYR A 9 11.70 26.78 -9.55
N LYS A 10 12.87 26.18 -9.84
CA LYS A 10 14.17 26.85 -9.76
C LYS A 10 14.22 28.14 -10.61
N ARG A 11 13.65 28.10 -11.82
CA ARG A 11 13.57 29.27 -12.70
C ARG A 11 12.73 30.40 -12.12
N LEU A 12 11.57 30.05 -11.54
CA LEU A 12 10.64 31.03 -10.98
C LEU A 12 11.17 31.69 -9.71
N THR A 13 11.76 30.90 -8.82
CA THR A 13 12.23 31.37 -7.51
C THR A 13 13.67 31.86 -7.53
N ASN A 14 14.43 31.55 -8.59
CA ASN A 14 15.87 31.76 -8.70
C ASN A 14 16.65 31.15 -7.51
N ARG A 15 16.19 30.01 -6.98
CA ARG A 15 16.78 29.30 -5.86
C ARG A 15 16.89 27.80 -6.12
N TYR A 16 17.94 27.18 -5.57
CA TYR A 16 18.06 25.72 -5.54
C TYR A 16 17.56 25.20 -4.19
N GLU A 17 16.30 24.77 -4.15
CA GLU A 17 15.64 24.27 -2.94
C GLU A 17 15.31 22.78 -3.08
N ALA A 18 16.21 21.92 -2.60
CA ALA A 18 16.07 20.48 -2.73
C ALA A 18 14.86 19.91 -1.95
N GLY A 19 14.32 20.63 -0.98
CA GLY A 19 13.19 20.20 -0.15
C GLY A 19 11.80 20.40 -0.77
N VAL A 20 11.70 21.13 -1.91
CA VAL A 20 10.39 21.54 -2.46
C VAL A 20 9.56 20.41 -3.06
N LEU A 21 10.20 19.38 -3.59
CA LEU A 21 9.57 18.23 -4.22
C LEU A 21 10.22 16.93 -3.76
N THR A 22 9.43 15.87 -3.56
CA THR A 22 9.92 14.50 -3.32
C THR A 22 9.99 13.70 -4.61
N GLY A 23 10.70 12.56 -4.60
CA GLY A 23 10.83 11.69 -5.77
C GLY A 23 11.76 12.23 -6.87
N LYS A 24 12.60 13.22 -6.55
CA LYS A 24 13.60 13.76 -7.47
C LYS A 24 14.73 12.76 -7.74
N GLY A 25 15.31 12.81 -8.94
CA GLY A 25 16.59 12.15 -9.20
C GLY A 25 17.74 12.76 -8.38
N LEU A 26 18.83 12.02 -8.22
CA LEU A 26 20.01 12.44 -7.44
C LEU A 26 20.54 13.81 -7.85
N PHE A 27 20.58 14.10 -9.15
CA PHE A 27 21.05 15.38 -9.70
C PHE A 27 20.22 16.60 -9.25
N TYR A 28 19.01 16.38 -8.76
CA TYR A 28 18.10 17.43 -8.29
C TYR A 28 17.96 17.43 -6.76
N GLY A 29 18.93 16.82 -6.07
CA GLY A 29 18.91 16.74 -4.60
C GLY A 29 17.96 15.65 -4.07
N GLY A 30 17.68 14.62 -4.87
CA GLY A 30 16.96 13.44 -4.45
C GLY A 30 17.82 12.48 -3.63
N SER A 31 17.22 11.44 -3.05
CA SER A 31 17.88 10.40 -2.27
C SER A 31 17.67 9.01 -2.89
N LEU A 32 18.59 8.09 -2.60
CA LEU A 32 18.41 6.66 -2.86
C LEU A 32 17.39 6.06 -1.88
N ALA A 33 16.89 4.86 -2.21
CA ALA A 33 15.92 4.10 -1.38
C ALA A 33 14.65 4.89 -1.00
N ARG A 34 14.25 5.86 -1.83
CA ARG A 34 13.07 6.70 -1.55
C ARG A 34 11.75 5.98 -1.86
N LYS A 35 11.75 5.04 -2.81
CA LYS A 35 10.55 4.29 -3.21
C LYS A 35 9.96 3.48 -2.05
N GLU A 36 10.83 2.79 -1.32
CA GLU A 36 10.50 1.87 -0.25
C GLU A 36 10.22 2.58 1.08
N ALA A 37 10.79 3.77 1.25
CA ALA A 37 10.93 4.42 2.55
C ALA A 37 9.60 4.57 3.32
N THR A 38 8.54 5.00 2.65
CA THR A 38 7.24 5.21 3.30
C THR A 38 6.59 3.88 3.69
N GLY A 39 6.55 2.91 2.78
CA GLY A 39 5.96 1.60 3.05
C GLY A 39 6.71 0.85 4.16
N TYR A 40 8.02 0.85 4.10
CA TYR A 40 8.87 0.23 5.13
C TYR A 40 8.73 0.94 6.47
N GLY A 41 8.81 2.26 6.50
CA GLY A 41 8.70 3.06 7.72
C GLY A 41 7.35 2.85 8.42
N ASN A 42 6.26 2.86 7.67
CA ASN A 42 4.93 2.56 8.19
C ASN A 42 4.86 1.13 8.77
N THR A 43 5.42 0.14 8.08
CA THR A 43 5.43 -1.25 8.55
C THR A 43 6.28 -1.41 9.80
N TYR A 44 7.46 -0.80 9.88
CA TYR A 44 8.28 -0.81 11.10
C TYR A 44 7.56 -0.15 12.28
N PHE A 45 6.92 0.99 12.05
CA PHE A 45 6.17 1.68 13.10
C PHE A 45 4.97 0.85 13.59
N THR A 46 4.20 0.28 12.66
CA THR A 46 3.06 -0.59 12.99
C THR A 46 3.51 -1.84 13.76
N ARG A 47 4.65 -2.43 13.37
CA ARG A 47 5.25 -3.54 14.11
C ARG A 47 5.61 -3.14 15.55
N ALA A 48 6.28 -2.00 15.71
CA ALA A 48 6.62 -1.50 17.05
C ALA A 48 5.36 -1.26 17.91
N MET A 49 4.29 -0.76 17.31
CA MET A 49 2.99 -0.61 17.97
C MET A 49 2.41 -1.96 18.39
N LEU A 50 2.40 -2.98 17.53
CA LEU A 50 1.95 -4.33 17.87
C LEU A 50 2.76 -4.92 19.01
N GLN A 51 4.07 -4.73 19.01
CA GLN A 51 4.97 -5.22 20.05
C GLN A 51 4.68 -4.62 21.44
N THR A 52 4.11 -3.43 21.54
CA THR A 52 3.66 -2.88 22.82
C THR A 52 2.51 -3.68 23.45
N ALA A 53 1.77 -4.43 22.63
CA ALA A 53 0.70 -5.33 23.05
C ALA A 53 1.16 -6.81 23.11
N GLY A 54 2.45 -7.08 22.95
CA GLY A 54 2.99 -8.45 22.90
C GLY A 54 2.69 -9.20 21.60
N GLU A 55 2.33 -8.48 20.53
CA GLU A 55 1.95 -9.01 19.22
C GLU A 55 3.02 -8.69 18.16
N ASP A 56 2.96 -9.36 17.03
CA ASP A 56 3.80 -9.09 15.85
C ASP A 56 2.98 -9.34 14.57
N PHE A 57 3.55 -9.08 13.40
CA PHE A 57 2.91 -9.40 12.12
C PHE A 57 2.83 -10.92 11.85
N ASP A 58 3.68 -11.71 12.46
CA ASP A 58 3.75 -13.16 12.19
C ASP A 58 2.37 -13.83 12.35
N GLY A 59 1.94 -14.52 11.30
CA GLY A 59 0.63 -15.17 11.21
C GLY A 59 -0.59 -14.25 11.11
N LYS A 60 -0.45 -12.93 11.16
CA LYS A 60 -1.57 -11.99 11.06
C LYS A 60 -2.06 -11.83 9.62
N ARG A 61 -3.38 -11.74 9.46
CA ARG A 61 -4.02 -11.30 8.21
C ARG A 61 -3.94 -9.78 8.13
N VAL A 62 -3.46 -9.29 7.02
CA VAL A 62 -3.26 -7.86 6.78
C VAL A 62 -3.99 -7.44 5.50
N VAL A 63 -4.66 -6.31 5.55
CA VAL A 63 -5.27 -5.65 4.38
C VAL A 63 -4.50 -4.37 4.11
N VAL A 64 -4.06 -4.21 2.87
CA VAL A 64 -3.32 -3.02 2.41
C VAL A 64 -4.10 -2.36 1.30
N SER A 65 -4.56 -1.12 1.50
CA SER A 65 -5.17 -0.39 0.39
C SER A 65 -4.12 0.21 -0.54
N GLY A 66 -4.49 0.38 -1.79
CA GLY A 66 -3.56 0.86 -2.81
C GLY A 66 -2.74 -0.23 -3.48
N SER A 67 -2.01 0.17 -4.49
CA SER A 67 -1.08 -0.66 -5.27
C SER A 67 0.05 0.17 -5.90
N GLY A 68 0.28 1.36 -5.34
CA GLY A 68 1.43 2.22 -5.67
C GLY A 68 2.65 1.88 -4.81
N ASN A 69 3.67 2.73 -4.83
CA ASN A 69 4.93 2.50 -4.10
C ASN A 69 4.71 2.21 -2.62
N VAL A 70 3.90 3.03 -1.94
CA VAL A 70 3.65 2.83 -0.49
C VAL A 70 3.06 1.45 -0.24
N ALA A 71 2.00 1.08 -0.97
CA ALA A 71 1.32 -0.20 -0.79
C ALA A 71 2.22 -1.40 -1.14
N ILE A 72 2.91 -1.37 -2.28
CA ILE A 72 3.78 -2.47 -2.72
C ILE A 72 4.87 -2.76 -1.69
N TYR A 73 5.53 -1.72 -1.20
CA TYR A 73 6.62 -1.90 -0.21
C TYR A 73 6.10 -2.14 1.21
N THR A 74 4.86 -1.75 1.52
CA THR A 74 4.15 -2.22 2.72
C THR A 74 3.90 -3.72 2.63
N VAL A 75 3.35 -4.22 1.51
CA VAL A 75 3.12 -5.66 1.28
C VAL A 75 4.41 -6.45 1.43
N GLU A 76 5.49 -5.99 0.79
CA GLU A 76 6.80 -6.63 0.85
C GLU A 76 7.29 -6.77 2.30
N LYS A 77 7.27 -5.68 3.05
CA LYS A 77 7.81 -5.67 4.42
C LYS A 77 6.92 -6.42 5.41
N VAL A 78 5.61 -6.38 5.25
CA VAL A 78 4.66 -7.18 6.05
C VAL A 78 4.91 -8.67 5.84
N GLN A 79 5.07 -9.11 4.58
CA GLN A 79 5.35 -10.51 4.27
C GLN A 79 6.71 -10.97 4.81
N GLU A 80 7.73 -10.09 4.76
CA GLU A 80 9.04 -10.37 5.36
C GLU A 80 8.94 -10.60 6.88
N PHE A 81 8.00 -9.94 7.56
CA PHE A 81 7.73 -10.14 8.99
C PHE A 81 6.73 -11.27 9.28
N GLY A 82 6.44 -12.12 8.31
CA GLY A 82 5.56 -13.28 8.48
C GLY A 82 4.06 -12.96 8.42
N GLY A 83 3.68 -11.72 8.11
CA GLY A 83 2.29 -11.32 7.93
C GLY A 83 1.74 -11.78 6.57
N LYS A 84 0.45 -12.14 6.53
CA LYS A 84 -0.24 -12.54 5.32
C LYS A 84 -1.07 -11.36 4.80
N VAL A 85 -0.63 -10.69 3.76
CA VAL A 85 -1.44 -9.68 3.07
C VAL A 85 -2.46 -10.37 2.19
N VAL A 86 -3.75 -10.22 2.48
CA VAL A 86 -4.83 -10.92 1.80
C VAL A 86 -5.61 -10.05 0.82
N ALA A 87 -5.45 -8.74 0.84
CA ALA A 87 -6.12 -7.86 -0.10
C ALA A 87 -5.29 -6.62 -0.42
N CYS A 88 -5.41 -6.17 -1.67
CA CYS A 88 -4.90 -4.89 -2.17
C CYS A 88 -5.93 -4.21 -3.05
N SER A 89 -5.87 -2.87 -3.17
CA SER A 89 -6.81 -2.09 -3.99
C SER A 89 -6.12 -1.16 -4.99
N ASP A 90 -6.87 -0.79 -6.01
CA ASP A 90 -6.57 0.37 -6.86
C ASP A 90 -7.87 1.13 -7.20
N SER A 91 -7.82 2.13 -8.07
CA SER A 91 -8.99 2.91 -8.44
C SER A 91 -10.08 2.13 -9.19
N SER A 92 -9.79 0.90 -9.66
CA SER A 92 -10.76 0.03 -10.32
C SER A 92 -11.50 -0.90 -9.35
N GLY A 93 -10.98 -1.09 -8.13
CA GLY A 93 -11.53 -1.98 -7.12
C GLY A 93 -10.45 -2.63 -6.25
N TYR A 94 -10.74 -3.79 -5.70
CA TYR A 94 -9.77 -4.52 -4.89
C TYR A 94 -9.76 -6.01 -5.23
N VAL A 95 -8.60 -6.61 -5.05
CA VAL A 95 -8.39 -8.05 -5.17
C VAL A 95 -8.27 -8.68 -3.79
N VAL A 96 -8.84 -9.87 -3.63
CA VAL A 96 -8.66 -10.71 -2.43
C VAL A 96 -8.02 -12.01 -2.84
N ASP A 97 -6.95 -12.37 -2.15
CA ASP A 97 -6.23 -13.64 -2.28
C ASP A 97 -6.03 -14.23 -0.88
N GLU A 98 -6.85 -15.21 -0.53
CA GLU A 98 -6.80 -15.82 0.79
C GLU A 98 -5.49 -16.61 1.04
N SER A 99 -4.79 -16.99 0.00
CA SER A 99 -3.47 -17.62 0.11
C SER A 99 -2.35 -16.62 0.45
N GLY A 100 -2.64 -15.34 0.27
CA GLY A 100 -1.71 -14.21 0.40
C GLY A 100 -1.35 -13.62 -0.96
N ILE A 101 -1.30 -12.29 -1.02
CA ILE A 101 -0.95 -11.55 -2.25
C ILE A 101 0.43 -11.99 -2.75
N ASP A 102 0.48 -12.41 -4.00
CA ASP A 102 1.73 -12.70 -4.72
C ASP A 102 2.42 -11.37 -5.07
N LEU A 103 3.46 -11.05 -4.32
CA LEU A 103 4.19 -9.79 -4.47
C LEU A 103 4.87 -9.67 -5.84
N ALA A 104 5.36 -10.78 -6.38
CA ALA A 104 6.04 -10.75 -7.68
C ALA A 104 5.03 -10.42 -8.79
N LEU A 105 3.86 -11.05 -8.76
CA LEU A 105 2.77 -10.74 -9.69
C LEU A 105 2.25 -9.32 -9.51
N LEU A 106 2.10 -8.85 -8.25
CA LEU A 106 1.69 -7.48 -7.97
C LEU A 106 2.67 -6.47 -8.59
N LYS A 107 3.98 -6.65 -8.37
CA LYS A 107 5.04 -5.81 -8.97
C LYS A 107 5.02 -5.87 -10.49
N GLU A 108 4.89 -7.05 -11.07
CA GLU A 108 4.81 -7.24 -12.52
C GLU A 108 3.65 -6.41 -13.12
N ILE A 109 2.46 -6.52 -12.55
CA ILE A 109 1.28 -5.79 -13.03
C ILE A 109 1.46 -4.28 -12.85
N LYS A 110 1.93 -3.82 -11.68
CA LYS A 110 1.91 -2.40 -11.34
C LYS A 110 3.14 -1.64 -11.81
N GLU A 111 4.33 -2.21 -11.68
CA GLU A 111 5.59 -1.53 -12.00
C GLU A 111 6.01 -1.75 -13.45
N VAL A 112 5.78 -2.95 -14.02
CA VAL A 112 6.20 -3.31 -15.37
C VAL A 112 5.11 -3.00 -16.38
N ARG A 113 3.93 -3.63 -16.24
CA ARG A 113 2.81 -3.47 -17.18
C ARG A 113 2.03 -2.18 -16.99
N ARG A 114 2.10 -1.57 -15.80
CA ARG A 114 1.27 -0.43 -15.39
C ARG A 114 -0.23 -0.71 -15.52
N GLY A 115 -0.60 -1.98 -15.32
CA GLY A 115 -1.96 -2.49 -15.43
C GLY A 115 -2.83 -2.24 -14.19
N ARG A 116 -4.00 -2.86 -14.19
CA ARG A 116 -4.98 -2.80 -13.10
C ARG A 116 -5.00 -4.08 -12.29
N LEU A 117 -5.44 -4.00 -11.02
CA LEU A 117 -5.54 -5.18 -10.15
C LEU A 117 -6.57 -6.21 -10.63
N SER A 118 -7.51 -5.84 -11.49
CA SER A 118 -8.38 -6.80 -12.16
C SER A 118 -7.62 -7.87 -12.94
N GLU A 119 -6.43 -7.52 -13.49
CA GLU A 119 -5.55 -8.47 -14.18
C GLU A 119 -4.99 -9.54 -13.24
N TYR A 120 -4.76 -9.18 -11.97
CA TYR A 120 -4.26 -10.12 -10.97
C TYR A 120 -5.21 -11.33 -10.81
N ALA A 121 -6.50 -11.07 -10.64
CA ALA A 121 -7.50 -12.13 -10.52
C ALA A 121 -7.64 -12.94 -11.83
N GLN A 122 -7.54 -12.29 -12.99
CA GLN A 122 -7.56 -12.98 -14.29
C GLN A 122 -6.36 -13.92 -14.47
N ILE A 123 -5.15 -13.49 -14.09
CA ILE A 123 -3.92 -14.28 -14.20
C ILE A 123 -3.95 -15.47 -13.23
N LYS A 124 -4.38 -15.26 -11.99
CA LYS A 124 -4.52 -16.36 -11.00
C LYS A 124 -5.60 -17.37 -11.40
N GLY A 125 -6.64 -16.91 -12.09
CA GLY A 125 -7.74 -17.72 -12.59
C GLY A 125 -8.79 -18.09 -11.52
N GLU A 126 -9.99 -18.40 -11.95
CA GLU A 126 -11.16 -18.63 -11.09
C GLU A 126 -10.98 -19.77 -10.08
N LYS A 127 -10.19 -20.79 -10.42
CA LYS A 127 -9.96 -21.96 -9.56
C LYS A 127 -9.02 -21.69 -8.38
N SER A 128 -8.36 -20.54 -8.36
CA SER A 128 -7.40 -20.18 -7.30
C SER A 128 -8.05 -19.68 -6.01
N GLY A 129 -9.35 -19.36 -6.04
CA GLY A 129 -10.05 -18.70 -4.93
C GLY A 129 -9.76 -17.20 -4.84
N VAL A 130 -9.03 -16.64 -5.82
CA VAL A 130 -8.78 -15.20 -5.94
C VAL A 130 -9.97 -14.56 -6.63
N TYR A 131 -10.44 -13.44 -6.09
CA TYR A 131 -11.53 -12.69 -6.70
C TYR A 131 -11.26 -11.19 -6.70
N PHE A 132 -11.91 -10.49 -7.62
CA PHE A 132 -11.84 -9.04 -7.76
C PHE A 132 -13.22 -8.43 -7.55
N VAL A 133 -13.29 -7.41 -6.70
CA VAL A 133 -14.49 -6.61 -6.46
C VAL A 133 -14.29 -5.24 -7.09
N ARG A 134 -15.24 -4.84 -7.95
CA ARG A 134 -15.17 -3.54 -8.62
C ARG A 134 -15.38 -2.39 -7.63
N SER A 135 -14.82 -1.25 -7.97
CA SER A 135 -15.07 -0.02 -7.22
C SER A 135 -16.56 0.30 -7.20
N GLY A 136 -17.11 0.53 -6.01
CA GLY A 136 -18.54 0.77 -5.79
C GLY A 136 -19.35 -0.45 -5.37
N ASP A 137 -18.85 -1.67 -5.60
CA ASP A 137 -19.57 -2.91 -5.24
C ASP A 137 -19.25 -3.40 -3.81
N GLY A 138 -18.28 -2.78 -3.14
CA GLY A 138 -17.86 -3.12 -1.77
C GLY A 138 -16.68 -2.28 -1.31
N SER A 139 -16.33 -2.42 -0.04
CA SER A 139 -15.15 -1.79 0.56
C SER A 139 -14.07 -2.83 0.83
N ILE A 140 -12.81 -2.50 0.54
CA ILE A 140 -11.68 -3.35 0.93
C ILE A 140 -11.64 -3.57 2.45
N TRP A 141 -12.20 -2.63 3.22
CA TRP A 141 -12.29 -2.68 4.68
C TRP A 141 -13.36 -3.65 5.21
N ASP A 142 -14.18 -4.23 4.31
CA ASP A 142 -15.09 -5.35 4.65
C ASP A 142 -14.33 -6.67 4.78
N VAL A 143 -13.12 -6.76 4.21
CA VAL A 143 -12.26 -7.95 4.31
C VAL A 143 -11.72 -8.09 5.73
N SER A 144 -11.96 -9.25 6.35
CA SER A 144 -11.51 -9.51 7.73
C SER A 144 -9.99 -9.51 7.83
N CYS A 145 -9.45 -8.76 8.80
CA CYS A 145 -8.01 -8.68 9.06
C CYS A 145 -7.74 -8.32 10.53
N GLN A 146 -6.54 -8.64 11.01
CA GLN A 146 -6.04 -8.16 12.31
C GLN A 146 -5.33 -6.82 12.19
N VAL A 147 -4.74 -6.53 11.03
CA VAL A 147 -4.05 -5.25 10.77
C VAL A 147 -4.54 -4.66 9.47
N ALA A 148 -4.95 -3.39 9.52
CA ALA A 148 -5.31 -2.61 8.33
C ALA A 148 -4.24 -1.56 8.06
N MET A 149 -3.79 -1.47 6.80
CA MET A 149 -2.73 -0.55 6.39
C MET A 149 -3.20 0.31 5.21
N PRO A 150 -3.92 1.42 5.48
CA PRO A 150 -4.28 2.40 4.47
C PRO A 150 -3.02 2.95 3.79
N SER A 151 -2.88 2.74 2.48
CA SER A 151 -1.65 3.06 1.73
C SER A 151 -1.93 3.64 0.33
N ALA A 152 -3.16 4.07 0.07
CA ALA A 152 -3.57 4.64 -1.22
C ALA A 152 -3.65 6.17 -1.17
N THR A 153 -4.72 6.70 -0.61
CA THR A 153 -4.99 8.14 -0.58
C THR A 153 -5.49 8.59 0.78
N GLN A 154 -5.33 9.87 1.06
CA GLN A 154 -5.91 10.48 2.25
C GLN A 154 -7.44 10.29 2.32
N ASN A 155 -7.98 10.19 3.53
CA ASN A 155 -9.43 10.09 3.79
C ASN A 155 -10.13 8.88 3.16
N GLU A 156 -9.40 7.82 2.83
CA GLU A 156 -10.00 6.61 2.25
C GLU A 156 -10.74 5.73 3.26
N LEU A 157 -10.40 5.84 4.54
CA LEU A 157 -11.03 5.09 5.63
C LEU A 157 -12.08 5.97 6.31
N THR A 158 -13.35 5.66 6.06
CA THR A 158 -14.49 6.40 6.62
C THR A 158 -14.88 5.90 8.01
N GLY A 159 -15.75 6.64 8.70
CA GLY A 159 -16.31 6.18 9.98
C GLY A 159 -17.13 4.88 9.87
N LYS A 160 -17.71 4.58 8.69
CA LYS A 160 -18.36 3.29 8.42
C LYS A 160 -17.34 2.18 8.35
N ASP A 161 -16.26 2.40 7.61
CA ASP A 161 -15.17 1.42 7.44
C ASP A 161 -14.48 1.14 8.77
N ALA A 162 -14.22 2.17 9.58
CA ALA A 162 -13.64 2.00 10.91
C ALA A 162 -14.50 1.11 11.82
N ARG A 163 -15.81 1.32 11.84
CA ARG A 163 -16.74 0.45 12.58
C ARG A 163 -16.72 -1.00 12.07
N GLN A 164 -16.61 -1.17 10.76
CA GLN A 164 -16.54 -2.50 10.15
C GLN A 164 -15.23 -3.22 10.52
N LEU A 165 -14.10 -2.52 10.46
CA LEU A 165 -12.80 -3.05 10.87
C LEU A 165 -12.81 -3.49 12.35
N ILE A 166 -13.36 -2.66 13.24
CA ILE A 166 -13.51 -2.99 14.68
C ILE A 166 -14.39 -4.24 14.85
N LYS A 167 -15.52 -4.30 14.14
CA LYS A 167 -16.41 -5.47 14.16
C LYS A 167 -15.70 -6.74 13.67
N ASN A 168 -14.82 -6.62 12.70
CA ASN A 168 -14.02 -7.71 12.14
C ASN A 168 -12.80 -8.08 12.99
N GLY A 169 -12.57 -7.40 14.12
CA GLY A 169 -11.50 -7.74 15.05
C GLY A 169 -10.14 -7.13 14.70
N VAL A 170 -10.12 -5.98 13.99
CA VAL A 170 -8.86 -5.26 13.75
C VAL A 170 -8.24 -4.84 15.08
N MET A 171 -6.93 -5.06 15.24
CA MET A 171 -6.18 -4.71 16.43
C MET A 171 -5.24 -3.52 16.22
N ALA A 172 -4.87 -3.25 14.97
CA ALA A 172 -4.01 -2.12 14.62
C ALA A 172 -4.36 -1.56 13.24
N VAL A 173 -4.24 -0.23 13.12
CA VAL A 173 -4.30 0.49 11.85
C VAL A 173 -3.01 1.29 11.70
N GLY A 174 -2.25 1.01 10.63
CA GLY A 174 -1.02 1.73 10.29
C GLY A 174 -1.22 2.49 8.99
N GLU A 175 -1.44 3.80 9.06
CA GLU A 175 -1.68 4.61 7.87
C GLU A 175 -0.38 5.10 7.24
N GLY A 176 -0.16 4.72 5.99
CA GLY A 176 0.94 5.18 5.14
C GLY A 176 0.48 6.09 4.00
N ALA A 177 -0.81 6.37 3.90
CA ALA A 177 -1.38 7.27 2.91
C ALA A 177 -0.92 8.73 3.15
N ASN A 178 -0.84 9.50 2.07
CA ASN A 178 -0.38 10.89 2.10
C ASN A 178 -1.56 11.83 1.91
#